data_d1a2244d462887ce8fbd511fb5c3a01f
#
_entry.id   d1a2244d462887ce8fbd511fb5c3a01f
#
_cell.length_a   1.000
_cell.length_b   1.000
_cell.length_c   1.000
_cell.angle_alpha   90.00
_cell.angle_beta   90.00
_cell.angle_gamma   90.00
#
_symmetry.space_group_name_H-M   'P 1'
#
loop_
_entity.id
_entity.type
_entity.pdbx_description
1 polymer ?
#
loop_
_entity_poly.entity_id
_entity_poly.type
_entity_poly.pdbx_seq_one_letter_code
_entity_poly.pdbx_strand_id
1 'polypeptide(L)'
;MTVTKAHIVESLFAKNIFTKTESAQIIETLFEIVKDSLEQGDDVLLSGFGKFSVKEKNQRRGRNPQTGDPILLSPRKVVTFKCSGVLRERINRGS
;
A
#
# COMPACT_ATOMS: atom_id res chain seq x y z
N MET A 1 -13.12 -10.92 4.94
CA MET A 1 -12.03 -11.81 4.48
C MET A 1 -10.84 -10.97 4.07
N THR A 2 -9.66 -11.39 4.42
CA THR A 2 -8.42 -10.69 4.04
C THR A 2 -7.76 -11.43 2.87
N VAL A 3 -7.49 -10.71 1.80
CA VAL A 3 -6.74 -11.25 0.66
C VAL A 3 -5.26 -11.06 0.95
N THR A 4 -4.50 -12.16 0.92
CA THR A 4 -3.06 -12.14 1.16
C THR A 4 -2.29 -12.23 -0.16
N LYS A 5 -0.98 -12.04 -0.07
CA LYS A 5 -0.11 -12.20 -1.24
C LYS A 5 -0.24 -13.59 -1.86
N ALA A 6 -0.37 -14.62 -1.03
CA ALA A 6 -0.58 -15.99 -1.52
C ALA A 6 -1.87 -16.12 -2.33
N HIS A 7 -2.94 -15.47 -1.91
CA HIS A 7 -4.21 -15.45 -2.66
C HIS A 7 -4.04 -14.77 -4.02
N ILE A 8 -3.25 -13.69 -4.07
CA ILE A 8 -2.98 -12.99 -5.33
C ILE A 8 -2.20 -13.89 -6.29
N VAL A 9 -1.19 -14.62 -5.79
CA VAL A 9 -0.42 -15.57 -6.59
C VAL A 9 -1.32 -16.66 -7.15
N GLU A 10 -2.19 -17.23 -6.33
CA GLU A 10 -3.15 -18.25 -6.76
C GLU A 10 -4.09 -17.73 -7.85
N SER A 11 -4.58 -16.50 -7.68
CA SER A 11 -5.46 -15.87 -8.67
C SER A 11 -4.76 -15.65 -10.00
N LEU A 12 -3.48 -15.24 -9.96
CA LEU A 12 -2.69 -15.05 -11.18
C LEU A 12 -2.44 -16.39 -11.86
N PHE A 13 -2.08 -17.41 -11.10
CA PHE A 13 -1.86 -18.76 -11.62
C PHE A 13 -3.14 -19.31 -12.27
N ALA A 14 -4.31 -19.04 -11.69
CA ALA A 14 -5.60 -19.52 -12.20
C ALA A 14 -5.95 -18.95 -13.58
N LYS A 15 -5.27 -17.89 -14.03
CA LYS A 15 -5.46 -17.33 -15.37
C LYS A 15 -4.85 -18.21 -16.47
N ASN A 16 -4.07 -19.24 -16.11
CA ASN A 16 -3.45 -20.19 -17.04
C ASN A 16 -2.46 -19.58 -18.05
N ILE A 17 -1.88 -18.42 -17.69
CA ILE A 17 -0.90 -17.75 -18.53
C ILE A 17 0.52 -18.08 -18.06
N PHE A 18 0.69 -18.23 -16.75
CA PHE A 18 1.98 -18.44 -16.10
C PHE A 18 1.97 -19.71 -15.27
N THR A 19 3.17 -20.29 -15.09
CA THR A 19 3.33 -21.38 -14.12
C THR A 19 3.19 -20.81 -12.70
N LYS A 20 3.06 -21.69 -11.71
CA LYS A 20 2.94 -21.25 -10.31
C LYS A 20 4.21 -20.52 -9.86
N THR A 21 5.39 -21.02 -10.24
CA THR A 21 6.66 -20.39 -9.90
C THR A 21 6.76 -19.00 -10.54
N GLU A 22 6.40 -18.88 -11.82
CA GLU A 22 6.39 -17.59 -12.51
C GLU A 22 5.41 -16.62 -11.87
N SER A 23 4.23 -17.08 -11.51
CA SER A 23 3.22 -16.24 -10.84
C SER A 23 3.74 -15.69 -9.53
N ALA A 24 4.40 -16.52 -8.72
CA ALA A 24 4.99 -16.08 -7.47
C ALA A 24 6.09 -15.03 -7.69
N GLN A 25 6.96 -15.26 -8.69
CA GLN A 25 8.04 -14.32 -9.01
C GLN A 25 7.51 -12.97 -9.50
N ILE A 26 6.47 -12.98 -10.32
CA ILE A 26 5.85 -11.76 -10.82
C ILE A 26 5.31 -10.92 -9.67
N ILE A 27 4.59 -11.53 -8.76
CA ILE A 27 3.99 -10.83 -7.62
C ILE A 27 5.07 -10.32 -6.67
N GLU A 28 6.10 -11.12 -6.38
CA GLU A 28 7.23 -10.68 -5.54
C GLU A 28 7.96 -9.49 -6.16
N THR A 29 8.23 -9.55 -7.46
CA THR A 29 8.92 -8.48 -8.16
C THR A 29 8.10 -7.20 -8.15
N LEU A 30 6.79 -7.29 -8.39
CA LEU A 30 5.90 -6.14 -8.37
C LEU A 30 5.94 -5.44 -7.01
N PHE A 31 5.80 -6.20 -5.93
CA PHE A 31 5.82 -5.60 -4.59
C PHE A 31 7.18 -5.04 -4.22
N GLU A 32 8.27 -5.66 -4.67
CA GLU A 32 9.61 -5.11 -4.44
C GLU A 32 9.79 -3.77 -5.16
N ILE A 33 9.30 -3.65 -6.40
CA ILE A 33 9.36 -2.38 -7.14
C ILE A 33 8.59 -1.30 -6.40
N VAL A 34 7.39 -1.61 -5.92
CA VAL A 34 6.57 -0.65 -5.17
C VAL A 34 7.28 -0.24 -3.88
N LYS A 35 7.80 -1.20 -3.12
CA LYS A 35 8.50 -0.93 -1.86
C LYS A 35 9.74 -0.06 -2.08
N ASP A 36 10.54 -0.40 -3.09
CA ASP A 36 11.76 0.34 -3.41
C ASP A 36 11.45 1.80 -3.78
N SER A 37 10.41 2.02 -4.59
CA SER A 37 10.00 3.36 -4.98
C SER A 37 9.57 4.19 -3.76
N LEU A 38 8.76 3.61 -2.90
CA LEU A 38 8.28 4.27 -1.69
C LEU A 38 9.43 4.55 -0.72
N GLU A 39 10.38 3.62 -0.59
CA GLU A 39 11.55 3.79 0.26
C GLU A 39 12.40 4.99 -0.19
N GLN A 40 12.48 5.22 -1.50
CA GLN A 40 13.20 6.36 -2.06
C GLN A 40 12.42 7.67 -1.96
N GLY A 41 11.20 7.62 -1.48
CA GLY A 41 10.36 8.80 -1.33
C GLY A 41 9.49 9.11 -2.53
N ASP A 42 9.42 8.21 -3.51
CA ASP A 42 8.62 8.41 -4.71
C ASP A 42 7.19 7.89 -4.48
N ASP A 43 6.23 8.63 -5.01
CA ASP A 43 4.85 8.17 -5.03
C ASP A 43 4.69 7.08 -6.09
N VAL A 44 3.75 6.16 -5.87
CA VAL A 44 3.42 5.10 -6.83
C VAL A 44 1.97 5.27 -7.24
N LEU A 45 1.75 5.57 -8.52
CA LEU A 45 0.41 5.70 -9.08
C LEU A 45 0.09 4.46 -9.90
N LEU A 46 -0.98 3.76 -9.52
CA LEU A 46 -1.51 2.62 -10.25
C LEU A 46 -2.86 3.04 -10.85
N SER A 47 -2.84 3.37 -12.14
CA SER A 47 -4.02 3.90 -12.84
C SER A 47 -5.22 2.97 -12.67
N GLY A 48 -6.37 3.53 -12.32
CA GLY A 48 -7.58 2.76 -12.10
C GLY A 48 -7.66 2.08 -10.74
N PHE A 49 -6.57 2.10 -9.96
CA PHE A 49 -6.52 1.49 -8.64
C PHE A 49 -6.39 2.55 -7.53
N GLY A 50 -5.26 3.23 -7.51
CA GLY A 50 -5.03 4.26 -6.51
C GLY A 50 -3.60 4.75 -6.51
N LYS A 51 -3.31 5.62 -5.55
CA LYS A 51 -2.01 6.24 -5.41
C LYS A 51 -1.47 6.02 -4.01
N PHE A 52 -0.26 5.50 -3.93
CA PHE A 52 0.51 5.43 -2.69
C PHE A 52 1.40 6.66 -2.63
N SER A 53 1.30 7.42 -1.56
CA SER A 53 2.10 8.64 -1.36
C SER A 53 2.93 8.53 -0.11
N VAL A 54 4.19 8.98 -0.21
CA VAL A 54 5.07 9.07 0.94
C VAL A 54 5.00 10.49 1.47
N LYS A 55 4.68 10.62 2.75
CA LYS A 55 4.60 11.92 3.41
C LYS A 55 5.58 11.97 4.56
N GLU A 56 6.32 13.07 4.65
CA GLU A 56 7.18 13.31 5.78
C GLU A 56 6.41 14.08 6.83
N LYS A 57 6.44 13.55 8.04
CA LYS A 57 5.87 14.23 9.20
C LYS A 57 7.01 14.79 10.03
N ASN A 58 7.03 16.10 10.16
CA ASN A 58 8.03 16.79 10.94
C ASN A 58 7.84 16.50 12.43
N GLN A 59 8.88 16.80 13.21
CA GLN A 59 8.78 16.74 14.66
C GLN A 59 7.59 17.60 15.11
N ARG A 60 6.76 17.06 15.95
CA ARG A 60 5.55 17.72 16.42
C ARG A 60 5.27 17.36 17.86
N ARG A 61 4.45 18.19 18.52
CA ARG A 61 4.02 17.94 19.89
C ARG A 61 2.83 16.97 19.89
N GLY A 62 2.86 16.05 20.81
CA GLY A 62 1.75 15.17 21.10
C GLY A 62 1.52 15.09 22.59
N ARG A 63 0.67 14.18 23.03
CA ARG A 63 0.42 13.93 24.45
C ARG A 63 0.57 12.45 24.74
N ASN A 64 1.15 12.16 25.88
CA ASN A 64 1.20 10.80 26.39
C ASN A 64 -0.23 10.41 26.78
N PRO A 65 -0.82 9.37 26.16
CA PRO A 65 -2.21 8.99 26.47
C PRO A 65 -2.42 8.50 27.88
N GLN A 66 -1.35 8.08 28.59
CA GLN A 66 -1.46 7.58 29.95
C GLN A 66 -1.34 8.68 30.99
N THR A 67 -0.47 9.67 30.77
CA THR A 67 -0.19 10.72 31.76
C THR A 67 -0.76 12.07 31.35
N GLY A 68 -1.08 12.25 30.06
CA GLY A 68 -1.51 13.55 29.54
C GLY A 68 -0.39 14.54 29.36
N ASP A 69 0.85 14.16 29.67
CA ASP A 69 2.00 15.05 29.55
C ASP A 69 2.35 15.30 28.10
N PRO A 70 2.83 16.53 27.75
CA PRO A 70 3.28 16.80 26.39
C PRO A 70 4.55 16.00 26.06
N ILE A 71 4.61 15.47 24.85
CA ILE A 71 5.77 14.76 24.31
C ILE A 71 6.09 15.29 22.93
N LEU A 72 7.35 15.11 22.51
CA LEU A 72 7.77 15.42 21.16
C LEU A 72 7.76 14.15 20.32
N LEU A 73 6.99 14.19 19.21
CA LEU A 73 6.93 13.08 18.27
C LEU A 73 8.06 13.24 17.25
N SER A 74 8.86 12.18 17.08
CA SER A 74 9.98 12.20 16.15
C SER A 74 9.50 12.40 14.71
N PRO A 75 10.31 13.05 13.86
CA PRO A 75 10.04 13.10 12.42
C PRO A 75 10.00 11.69 11.86
N ARG A 76 9.09 11.44 10.92
CA ARG A 76 8.97 10.12 10.29
C ARG A 76 8.34 10.24 8.92
N LYS A 77 8.55 9.20 8.12
CA LYS A 77 7.87 9.03 6.84
C LYS A 77 6.72 8.07 7.02
N VAL A 78 5.60 8.38 6.39
CA VAL A 78 4.42 7.50 6.39
C VAL A 78 3.95 7.32 4.96
N VAL A 79 3.34 6.18 4.70
CA VAL A 79 2.72 5.88 3.40
C VAL A 79 1.23 6.00 3.56
N THR A 80 0.59 6.76 2.66
CA THR A 80 -0.86 6.86 2.60
C THR A 80 -1.34 6.34 1.27
N PHE A 81 -2.52 5.77 1.24
CA PHE A 81 -3.14 5.27 0.02
C PHE A 81 -4.42 6.06 -0.25
N LYS A 82 -4.55 6.54 -1.50
CA LYS A 82 -5.78 7.19 -1.96
C LYS A 82 -6.37 6.38 -3.09
N CYS A 83 -7.59 5.90 -2.90
CA CYS A 83 -8.34 5.13 -3.89
C CYS A 83 -8.63 5.99 -5.12
N SER A 84 -8.51 5.41 -6.31
CA SER A 84 -8.89 6.08 -7.55
C SER A 84 -10.41 6.24 -7.62
N GLY A 85 -10.87 7.21 -8.42
CA GLY A 85 -12.30 7.38 -8.66
C GLY A 85 -12.93 6.13 -9.28
N VAL A 86 -12.21 5.49 -10.20
CA VAL A 86 -12.67 4.26 -10.86
C VAL A 86 -12.89 3.14 -9.85
N LEU A 87 -11.91 2.93 -8.95
CA LEU A 87 -12.03 1.89 -7.94
C LEU A 87 -13.14 2.21 -6.94
N ARG A 88 -13.23 3.47 -6.52
CA ARG A 88 -14.28 3.91 -5.61
C ARG A 88 -15.67 3.63 -6.18
N GLU A 89 -15.86 3.92 -7.45
CA GLU A 89 -17.11 3.67 -8.13
C GLU A 89 -17.44 2.18 -8.17
N ARG A 90 -16.44 1.32 -8.48
CA ARG A 90 -16.64 -0.12 -8.49
C ARG A 90 -17.03 -0.67 -7.13
N ILE A 91 -16.43 -0.17 -6.06
CA ILE A 91 -16.74 -0.60 -4.70
C ILE A 91 -18.18 -0.23 -4.34
N ASN A 92 -18.61 0.95 -4.70
CA ASN A 92 -19.93 1.47 -4.32
C ASN A 92 -21.05 1.02 -5.24
N ARG A 93 -20.74 0.53 -6.43
CA ARG A 93 -21.73 0.11 -7.42
C ARG A 93 -22.59 -1.06 -6.95
N GLY A 94 -22.03 -1.93 -6.12
CA GLY A 94 -22.72 -3.11 -5.61
C GLY A 94 -23.55 -2.89 -4.36
N SER A 95 -23.60 -1.67 -3.83
CA SER A 95 -24.31 -1.37 -2.59
C SER A 95 -25.71 -0.80 -2.84
#